data_2ee45f860a49ae1e9f7bc71412383074
#
_entry.id   2ee45f860a49ae1e9f7bc71412383074
#
_cell.length_a   1.000
_cell.length_b   1.000
_cell.length_c   1.000
_cell.angle_alpha   90.00
_cell.angle_beta   90.00
_cell.angle_gamma   90.00
#
_symmetry.space_group_name_H-M   'P 1'
#
loop_
_entity.id
_entity.type
_entity.pdbx_description
1 polymer ?
#
loop_
_entity_poly.entity_id
_entity_poly.type
_entity_poly.pdbx_seq_one_letter_code
_entity_poly.pdbx_strand_id
1 'polypeptide(L)'
;MLEALFLGLLQGLTEFLPISSSAHLRLAGEFLPKAGDPGATFTAITQIGTELAVLIYFRRDIARIAAAWLSKVIVRKEIPGSSPQDVRLGWMIIVGSIPIVVLGYLFQENIRNTFRSLWLIAIVMIVFGIILGIADKFGRSERDLKSLSSKHGIAYGLAQSLALVPGVSRSGATIAMGRILGYRRESALRYSFLLAIPAVFGSGLYELKTAIGESDPSAPYSLIETFGATIVAFIVGYAVIAWLMKFISTKSFMPFIIYRIVLGMTILLLLASGTINA
;
A
#
# COMPACT_ATOMS: atom_id res chain seq x y z
N MET A 1 -2.40 -20.68 13.53
CA MET A 1 -1.26 -20.75 12.59
C MET A 1 -1.70 -20.81 11.13
N LEU A 2 -2.46 -21.83 10.67
CA LEU A 2 -2.85 -21.95 9.24
C LEU A 2 -3.62 -20.72 8.73
N GLU A 3 -4.55 -20.20 9.50
CA GLU A 3 -5.30 -18.99 9.15
C GLU A 3 -4.39 -17.77 9.01
N ALA A 4 -3.44 -17.58 9.94
CA ALA A 4 -2.48 -16.48 9.86
C ALA A 4 -1.59 -16.59 8.60
N LEU A 5 -1.13 -17.80 8.26
CA LEU A 5 -0.37 -18.03 7.02
C LEU A 5 -1.21 -17.77 5.77
N PHE A 6 -2.50 -18.15 5.78
CA PHE A 6 -3.42 -17.82 4.71
C PHE A 6 -3.62 -16.29 4.56
N LEU A 7 -3.79 -15.59 5.68
CA LEU A 7 -3.88 -14.12 5.66
C LEU A 7 -2.57 -13.48 5.18
N GLY A 8 -1.41 -14.04 5.55
CA GLY A 8 -0.11 -13.62 5.03
C GLY A 8 0.01 -13.82 3.51
N LEU A 9 -0.47 -14.95 2.99
CA LEU A 9 -0.57 -15.21 1.55
C LEU A 9 -1.45 -14.17 0.87
N LEU A 10 -2.65 -13.92 1.42
CA LEU A 10 -3.59 -12.94 0.90
C LEU A 10 -3.01 -11.52 0.92
N GLN A 11 -2.32 -11.15 2.01
CA GLN A 11 -1.60 -9.89 2.12
C GLN A 11 -0.55 -9.74 1.01
N GLY A 12 0.31 -10.74 0.83
CA GLY A 12 1.34 -10.73 -0.22
C GLY A 12 0.77 -10.64 -1.64
N LEU A 13 -0.34 -11.33 -1.91
CA LEU A 13 -1.02 -11.30 -3.20
C LEU A 13 -1.67 -9.96 -3.50
N THR A 14 -2.20 -9.25 -2.50
CA THR A 14 -3.10 -8.11 -2.72
C THR A 14 -2.49 -6.74 -2.42
N GLU A 15 -1.38 -6.66 -1.67
CA GLU A 15 -0.79 -5.39 -1.23
C GLU A 15 -0.36 -4.48 -2.38
N PHE A 16 0.25 -5.06 -3.41
CA PHE A 16 0.81 -4.31 -4.53
C PHE A 16 -0.19 -4.07 -5.65
N LEU A 17 -1.18 -4.94 -5.75
CA LEU A 17 -2.26 -4.79 -6.71
C LEU A 17 -3.17 -3.63 -6.29
N PRO A 18 -3.69 -2.84 -7.22
CA PRO A 18 -4.58 -1.74 -6.88
C PRO A 18 -6.00 -2.20 -6.52
N ILE A 19 -6.10 -3.22 -5.61
CA ILE A 19 -7.35 -3.91 -5.24
C ILE A 19 -7.69 -3.87 -3.75
N SER A 20 -6.82 -3.26 -2.92
CA SER A 20 -6.96 -3.11 -1.46
C SER A 20 -6.76 -4.38 -0.65
N SER A 21 -5.55 -4.61 -0.15
CA SER A 21 -5.23 -5.73 0.76
C SER A 21 -6.06 -5.69 2.04
N SER A 22 -6.27 -4.51 2.63
CA SER A 22 -7.08 -4.34 3.84
C SER A 22 -8.53 -4.81 3.66
N ALA A 23 -9.12 -4.56 2.49
CA ALA A 23 -10.46 -5.05 2.17
C ALA A 23 -10.52 -6.58 2.10
N HIS A 24 -9.49 -7.19 1.49
CA HIS A 24 -9.42 -8.64 1.37
C HIS A 24 -9.20 -9.33 2.72
N LEU A 25 -8.31 -8.78 3.56
CA LEU A 25 -8.08 -9.31 4.89
C LEU A 25 -9.33 -9.19 5.77
N ARG A 26 -10.01 -8.04 5.73
CA ARG A 26 -11.23 -7.82 6.49
C ARG A 26 -12.36 -8.77 6.04
N LEU A 27 -12.55 -8.91 4.72
CA LEU A 27 -13.53 -9.84 4.16
C LEU A 27 -13.20 -11.31 4.49
N ALA A 28 -11.93 -11.71 4.35
CA ALA A 28 -11.50 -13.07 4.67
C ALA A 28 -11.77 -13.41 6.14
N GLY A 29 -11.60 -12.46 7.04
CA GLY A 29 -11.91 -12.62 8.45
C GLY A 29 -13.34 -13.07 8.74
N GLU A 30 -14.33 -12.67 7.94
CA GLU A 30 -15.72 -13.10 8.10
C GLU A 30 -15.95 -14.62 7.87
N PHE A 31 -15.02 -15.26 7.17
CA PHE A 31 -15.11 -16.69 6.81
C PHE A 31 -14.11 -17.57 7.58
N LEU A 32 -13.27 -16.99 8.44
CA LEU A 32 -12.28 -17.74 9.20
C LEU A 32 -12.79 -18.08 10.61
N PRO A 33 -12.45 -19.26 11.18
CA PRO A 33 -12.94 -19.70 12.49
C PRO A 33 -12.55 -18.79 13.66
N LYS A 34 -11.37 -18.20 13.65
CA LYS A 34 -10.95 -17.18 14.64
C LYS A 34 -11.65 -15.83 14.44
N ALA A 35 -12.66 -15.88 13.62
CA ALA A 35 -13.53 -14.92 13.02
C ALA A 35 -13.41 -13.47 13.44
N GLY A 36 -13.53 -12.65 12.47
CA GLY A 36 -13.60 -11.22 12.56
C GLY A 36 -12.43 -10.57 11.86
N ASP A 37 -12.28 -9.33 12.16
CA ASP A 37 -11.20 -8.53 11.63
C ASP A 37 -9.85 -8.98 12.22
N PRO A 38 -8.83 -9.34 11.40
CA PRO A 38 -7.50 -9.64 11.92
C PRO A 38 -6.85 -8.47 12.68
N GLY A 39 -7.46 -7.28 12.58
CA GLY A 39 -7.03 -6.09 13.29
C GLY A 39 -5.99 -5.25 12.53
N ALA A 40 -5.90 -3.99 12.96
CA ALA A 40 -4.95 -3.04 12.38
C ALA A 40 -3.50 -3.46 12.66
N THR A 41 -3.23 -3.96 13.87
CA THR A 41 -1.90 -4.39 14.32
C THR A 41 -1.37 -5.57 13.48
N PHE A 42 -2.17 -6.64 13.31
CA PHE A 42 -1.78 -7.76 12.45
C PHE A 42 -1.51 -7.30 11.02
N THR A 43 -2.40 -6.47 10.47
CA THR A 43 -2.27 -5.94 9.11
C THR A 43 -0.99 -5.11 8.96
N ALA A 44 -0.70 -4.20 9.90
CA ALA A 44 0.47 -3.33 9.81
C ALA A 44 1.79 -4.10 9.96
N ILE A 45 1.83 -5.12 10.83
CA ILE A 45 3.03 -5.95 11.00
C ILE A 45 3.26 -6.82 9.74
N THR A 46 2.22 -7.42 9.18
CA THR A 46 2.36 -8.22 7.95
C THR A 46 2.76 -7.37 6.73
N GLN A 47 2.40 -6.08 6.70
CA GLN A 47 2.88 -5.14 5.71
C GLN A 47 4.39 -4.91 5.77
N ILE A 48 5.05 -5.08 6.92
CA ILE A 48 6.53 -5.05 6.99
C ILE A 48 7.12 -6.09 6.03
N GLY A 49 6.53 -7.28 5.96
CA GLY A 49 6.96 -8.34 5.04
C GLY A 49 6.88 -7.89 3.58
N THR A 50 5.74 -7.38 3.16
CA THR A 50 5.58 -6.88 1.79
C THR A 50 6.50 -5.70 1.50
N GLU A 51 6.73 -4.80 2.47
CA GLU A 51 7.62 -3.67 2.27
C GLU A 51 9.11 -4.08 2.20
N LEU A 52 9.51 -5.12 2.93
CA LEU A 52 10.84 -5.75 2.75
C LEU A 52 11.00 -6.30 1.33
N ALA A 53 9.93 -6.83 0.72
CA ALA A 53 9.96 -7.24 -0.68
C ALA A 53 10.21 -6.04 -1.62
N VAL A 54 9.61 -4.88 -1.35
CA VAL A 54 9.90 -3.63 -2.08
C VAL A 54 11.35 -3.24 -1.93
N LEU A 55 11.89 -3.24 -0.70
CA LEU A 55 13.29 -2.89 -0.45
C LEU A 55 14.25 -3.78 -1.24
N ILE A 56 14.01 -5.09 -1.26
CA ILE A 56 14.88 -6.05 -1.96
C ILE A 56 14.72 -5.92 -3.47
N TYR A 57 13.51 -5.78 -3.97
CA TYR A 57 13.26 -5.63 -5.41
C TYR A 57 13.89 -4.35 -5.96
N PHE A 58 13.68 -3.23 -5.29
CA PHE A 58 14.19 -1.91 -5.70
C PHE A 58 15.53 -1.51 -5.04
N ARG A 59 16.27 -2.46 -4.44
CA ARG A 59 17.50 -2.18 -3.67
C ARG A 59 18.50 -1.30 -4.39
N ARG A 60 18.65 -1.45 -5.71
CA ARG A 60 19.58 -0.63 -6.52
C ARG A 60 19.10 0.80 -6.67
N ASP A 61 17.82 1.00 -6.88
CA ASP A 61 17.21 2.33 -6.96
C ASP A 61 17.25 3.03 -5.62
N ILE A 62 16.88 2.32 -4.55
CA ILE A 62 16.88 2.86 -3.19
C ILE A 62 18.29 3.24 -2.77
N ALA A 63 19.28 2.38 -3.01
CA ALA A 63 20.69 2.68 -2.71
C ALA A 63 21.18 3.91 -3.49
N ARG A 64 20.84 4.03 -4.77
CA ARG A 64 21.21 5.18 -5.61
C ARG A 64 20.55 6.47 -5.11
N ILE A 65 19.24 6.45 -4.83
CA ILE A 65 18.48 7.59 -4.32
C ILE A 65 19.00 8.02 -2.96
N ALA A 66 19.18 7.06 -2.04
CA ALA A 66 19.67 7.32 -0.69
C ALA A 66 21.10 7.88 -0.72
N ALA A 67 22.00 7.29 -1.50
CA ALA A 67 23.37 7.78 -1.64
C ALA A 67 23.42 9.21 -2.21
N ALA A 68 22.65 9.49 -3.26
CA ALA A 68 22.57 10.82 -3.86
C ALA A 68 22.01 11.85 -2.86
N TRP A 69 20.95 11.50 -2.14
CA TRP A 69 20.34 12.38 -1.15
C TRP A 69 21.27 12.64 0.05
N LEU A 70 21.85 11.59 0.65
CA LEU A 70 22.75 11.70 1.80
C LEU A 70 23.99 12.51 1.44
N SER A 71 24.58 12.29 0.28
CA SER A 71 25.77 13.01 -0.15
C SER A 71 25.52 14.51 -0.32
N LYS A 72 24.38 14.87 -0.94
CA LYS A 72 24.05 16.28 -1.19
C LYS A 72 23.59 17.01 0.07
N VAL A 73 22.80 16.35 0.93
CA VAL A 73 22.14 17.01 2.07
C VAL A 73 22.98 16.95 3.33
N ILE A 74 23.63 15.81 3.62
CA ILE A 74 24.36 15.61 4.86
C ILE A 74 25.85 15.82 4.65
N VAL A 75 26.46 15.11 3.68
CA VAL A 75 27.91 15.17 3.44
C VAL A 75 28.31 16.44 2.70
N ARG A 76 27.39 17.07 1.96
CA ARG A 76 27.59 18.29 1.15
C ARG A 76 28.67 18.13 0.08
N LYS A 77 28.90 16.89 -0.38
CA LYS A 77 29.81 16.55 -1.48
C LYS A 77 29.03 15.85 -2.59
N GLU A 78 29.40 16.11 -3.83
CA GLU A 78 28.80 15.38 -4.95
C GLU A 78 29.54 14.05 -5.14
N ILE A 79 28.78 12.95 -5.14
CA ILE A 79 29.31 11.63 -5.48
C ILE A 79 29.29 11.49 -7.01
N PRO A 80 30.38 11.04 -7.64
CA PRO A 80 30.39 10.75 -9.08
C PRO A 80 29.23 9.84 -9.46
N GLY A 81 28.42 10.26 -10.45
CA GLY A 81 27.25 9.51 -10.89
C GLY A 81 25.94 9.78 -10.15
N SER A 82 25.93 10.64 -9.10
CA SER A 82 24.68 11.10 -8.49
C SER A 82 23.96 12.10 -9.41
N SER A 83 22.65 11.90 -9.60
CA SER A 83 21.85 12.81 -10.42
C SER A 83 21.01 13.76 -9.55
N PRO A 84 20.83 15.04 -9.95
CA PRO A 84 19.91 15.95 -9.26
C PRO A 84 18.48 15.39 -9.17
N GLN A 85 18.09 14.53 -10.11
CA GLN A 85 16.82 13.84 -10.12
C GLN A 85 16.68 12.85 -8.97
N ASP A 86 17.75 12.09 -8.64
CA ASP A 86 17.74 11.15 -7.52
C ASP A 86 17.63 11.88 -6.17
N VAL A 87 18.35 13.01 -6.01
CA VAL A 87 18.20 13.86 -4.82
C VAL A 87 16.77 14.37 -4.67
N ARG A 88 16.16 14.85 -5.75
CA ARG A 88 14.78 15.31 -5.75
C ARG A 88 13.81 14.16 -5.45
N LEU A 89 14.04 12.98 -6.01
CA LEU A 89 13.22 11.79 -5.76
C LEU A 89 13.26 11.40 -4.27
N GLY A 90 14.45 11.43 -3.64
CA GLY A 90 14.60 11.22 -2.20
C GLY A 90 13.78 12.22 -1.37
N TRP A 91 13.86 13.51 -1.70
CA TRP A 91 13.02 14.53 -1.06
C TRP A 91 11.53 14.28 -1.26
N MET A 92 11.10 13.87 -2.45
CA MET A 92 9.69 13.63 -2.74
C MET A 92 9.15 12.38 -2.04
N ILE A 93 9.99 11.38 -1.78
CA ILE A 93 9.63 10.25 -0.93
C ILE A 93 9.43 10.70 0.52
N ILE A 94 10.34 11.49 1.06
CA ILE A 94 10.25 12.00 2.45
C ILE A 94 9.02 12.92 2.61
N VAL A 95 8.96 13.99 1.82
CA VAL A 95 7.89 14.99 1.92
C VAL A 95 6.53 14.39 1.57
N GLY A 96 6.47 13.51 0.57
CA GLY A 96 5.24 12.82 0.19
C GLY A 96 4.74 11.82 1.25
N SER A 97 5.59 11.38 2.18
CA SER A 97 5.17 10.54 3.30
C SER A 97 4.62 11.34 4.49
N ILE A 98 4.89 12.64 4.58
CA ILE A 98 4.42 13.47 5.70
C ILE A 98 2.89 13.46 5.86
N PRO A 99 2.08 13.66 4.80
CA PRO A 99 0.63 13.71 4.95
C PRO A 99 0.04 12.44 5.57
N ILE A 100 0.45 11.27 5.09
CA ILE A 100 -0.09 10.00 5.60
C ILE A 100 0.36 9.72 7.04
N VAL A 101 1.58 10.10 7.42
CA VAL A 101 2.09 9.93 8.79
C VAL A 101 1.33 10.86 9.75
N VAL A 102 1.18 12.14 9.40
CA VAL A 102 0.46 13.10 10.23
C VAL A 102 -1.01 12.72 10.38
N LEU A 103 -1.70 12.44 9.28
CA LEU A 103 -3.11 12.06 9.32
C LEU A 103 -3.31 10.69 9.98
N GLY A 104 -2.40 9.73 9.76
CA GLY A 104 -2.44 8.42 10.41
C GLY A 104 -2.34 8.53 11.93
N TYR A 105 -1.49 9.41 12.43
CA TYR A 105 -1.38 9.68 13.86
C TYR A 105 -2.63 10.39 14.43
N LEU A 106 -3.12 11.41 13.72
CA LEU A 106 -4.29 12.21 14.17
C LEU A 106 -5.60 11.39 14.16
N PHE A 107 -5.76 10.49 13.20
CA PHE A 107 -6.99 9.69 13.03
C PHE A 107 -6.83 8.22 13.43
N GLN A 108 -5.85 7.89 14.28
CA GLN A 108 -5.51 6.52 14.66
C GLN A 108 -6.72 5.73 15.19
N GLU A 109 -7.54 6.33 16.04
CA GLU A 109 -8.72 5.70 16.61
C GLU A 109 -9.79 5.42 15.55
N ASN A 110 -10.04 6.36 14.64
CA ASN A 110 -10.99 6.17 13.54
C ASN A 110 -10.55 5.05 12.59
N ILE A 111 -9.24 4.97 12.33
CA ILE A 111 -8.65 3.94 11.44
C ILE A 111 -8.79 2.55 12.06
N ARG A 112 -8.59 2.45 13.38
CA ARG A 112 -8.68 1.17 14.11
C ARG A 112 -10.10 0.66 14.25
N ASN A 113 -11.10 1.56 14.34
CA ASN A 113 -12.48 1.24 14.67
C ASN A 113 -13.46 1.59 13.53
N THR A 114 -13.76 2.88 13.36
CA THR A 114 -14.86 3.36 12.52
C THR A 114 -14.71 3.03 11.05
N PHE A 115 -13.50 3.09 10.51
CA PHE A 115 -13.26 2.89 9.08
C PHE A 115 -13.25 1.42 8.66
N ARG A 116 -13.42 0.47 9.58
CA ARG A 116 -13.34 -0.97 9.28
C ARG A 116 -14.70 -1.61 8.92
N SER A 117 -15.76 -0.82 8.84
CA SER A 117 -17.07 -1.28 8.36
C SER A 117 -17.01 -1.81 6.92
N LEU A 118 -17.51 -3.00 6.68
CA LEU A 118 -17.57 -3.60 5.34
C LEU A 118 -18.42 -2.80 4.36
N TRP A 119 -19.46 -2.07 4.83
CA TRP A 119 -20.22 -1.15 3.99
C TRP A 119 -19.33 -0.04 3.43
N LEU A 120 -18.56 0.62 4.30
CA LEU A 120 -17.63 1.67 3.91
C LEU A 120 -16.58 1.13 2.93
N ILE A 121 -15.96 0.01 3.28
CA ILE A 121 -14.92 -0.64 2.48
C ILE A 121 -15.43 -0.96 1.08
N ALA A 122 -16.60 -1.56 0.95
CA ALA A 122 -17.18 -1.94 -0.33
C ALA A 122 -17.48 -0.72 -1.22
N ILE A 123 -18.12 0.31 -0.66
CA ILE A 123 -18.39 1.56 -1.39
C ILE A 123 -17.10 2.22 -1.86
N VAL A 124 -16.11 2.32 -0.96
CA VAL A 124 -14.80 2.91 -1.26
C VAL A 124 -14.05 2.11 -2.32
N MET A 125 -14.12 0.79 -2.30
CA MET A 125 -13.54 -0.06 -3.36
C MET A 125 -14.12 0.27 -4.73
N ILE A 126 -15.45 0.43 -4.83
CA ILE A 126 -16.13 0.77 -6.09
C ILE A 126 -15.71 2.15 -6.56
N VAL A 127 -15.84 3.16 -5.69
CA VAL A 127 -15.52 4.56 -6.03
C VAL A 127 -14.08 4.71 -6.50
N PHE A 128 -13.11 4.20 -5.75
CA PHE A 128 -11.70 4.26 -6.14
C PHE A 128 -11.35 3.33 -7.31
N GLY A 129 -12.15 2.28 -7.55
CA GLY A 129 -12.08 1.50 -8.78
C GLY A 129 -12.43 2.35 -10.00
N ILE A 130 -13.52 3.10 -9.94
CA ILE A 130 -13.96 4.01 -10.99
C ILE A 130 -12.93 5.14 -11.20
N ILE A 131 -12.43 5.76 -10.11
CA ILE A 131 -11.41 6.80 -10.19
C ILE A 131 -10.14 6.29 -10.89
N LEU A 132 -9.65 5.12 -10.50
CA LEU A 132 -8.49 4.51 -11.14
C LEU A 132 -8.77 4.17 -12.61
N GLY A 133 -9.98 3.69 -12.92
CA GLY A 133 -10.41 3.40 -14.29
C GLY A 133 -10.40 4.63 -15.20
N ILE A 134 -10.95 5.73 -14.73
CA ILE A 134 -10.94 7.02 -15.41
C ILE A 134 -9.50 7.51 -15.58
N ALA A 135 -8.71 7.49 -14.50
CA ALA A 135 -7.32 7.91 -14.52
C ALA A 135 -6.46 7.08 -15.48
N ASP A 136 -6.63 5.76 -15.52
CA ASP A 136 -5.86 4.88 -16.42
C ASP A 136 -6.27 5.04 -17.88
N LYS A 137 -7.56 5.22 -18.16
CA LYS A 137 -8.10 5.38 -19.52
C LYS A 137 -7.73 6.73 -20.14
N PHE A 138 -7.87 7.82 -19.41
CA PHE A 138 -7.71 9.18 -19.90
C PHE A 138 -6.35 9.81 -19.55
N GLY A 139 -5.57 9.17 -18.66
CA GLY A 139 -4.24 9.65 -18.25
C GLY A 139 -3.27 9.59 -19.43
N ARG A 140 -2.61 10.73 -19.71
CA ARG A 140 -1.51 10.80 -20.67
C ARG A 140 -0.36 9.90 -20.21
N SER A 141 0.46 9.41 -21.15
CA SER A 141 1.60 8.53 -20.85
C SER A 141 2.92 9.17 -21.31
N GLU A 142 3.09 10.45 -21.02
CA GLU A 142 4.20 11.26 -21.54
C GLU A 142 5.36 11.41 -20.53
N ARG A 143 5.07 11.26 -19.23
CA ARG A 143 6.05 11.53 -18.17
C ARG A 143 6.68 10.27 -17.61
N ASP A 144 7.96 10.35 -17.33
CA ASP A 144 8.72 9.38 -16.53
C ASP A 144 9.11 9.96 -15.17
N LEU A 145 9.74 9.16 -14.30
CA LEU A 145 10.14 9.63 -12.96
C LEU A 145 11.20 10.72 -12.97
N LYS A 146 11.96 10.88 -14.06
CA LYS A 146 12.93 11.96 -14.18
C LYS A 146 12.26 13.34 -14.21
N SER A 147 11.01 13.39 -14.65
CA SER A 147 10.19 14.61 -14.70
C SER A 147 9.40 14.88 -13.42
N LEU A 148 9.60 14.09 -12.34
CA LEU A 148 8.89 14.28 -11.08
C LEU A 148 9.21 15.66 -10.48
N SER A 149 8.20 16.52 -10.36
CA SER A 149 8.30 17.83 -9.72
C SER A 149 7.86 17.77 -8.25
N SER A 150 8.23 18.80 -7.49
CA SER A 150 7.80 18.92 -6.07
C SER A 150 6.29 18.98 -5.93
N LYS A 151 5.59 19.68 -6.82
CA LYS A 151 4.12 19.73 -6.84
C LYS A 151 3.51 18.34 -7.04
N HIS A 152 4.09 17.54 -7.95
CA HIS A 152 3.63 16.18 -8.19
C HIS A 152 3.93 15.25 -7.01
N GLY A 153 5.10 15.37 -6.38
CA GLY A 153 5.44 14.59 -5.18
C GLY A 153 4.46 14.84 -4.02
N ILE A 154 4.08 16.10 -3.79
CA ILE A 154 3.06 16.46 -2.80
C ILE A 154 1.69 15.89 -3.19
N ALA A 155 1.28 15.99 -4.45
CA ALA A 155 0.01 15.45 -4.93
C ALA A 155 -0.06 13.92 -4.72
N TYR A 156 1.02 13.20 -5.00
CA TYR A 156 1.12 11.77 -4.70
C TYR A 156 1.04 11.48 -3.20
N GLY A 157 1.69 12.31 -2.36
CA GLY A 157 1.64 12.18 -0.91
C GLY A 157 0.23 12.38 -0.35
N LEU A 158 -0.50 13.38 -0.84
CA LEU A 158 -1.91 13.60 -0.49
C LEU A 158 -2.80 12.43 -0.96
N ALA A 159 -2.57 11.91 -2.17
CA ALA A 159 -3.26 10.72 -2.65
C ALA A 159 -2.93 9.49 -1.79
N GLN A 160 -1.67 9.34 -1.33
CA GLN A 160 -1.27 8.27 -0.44
C GLN A 160 -2.04 8.30 0.89
N SER A 161 -2.29 9.48 1.45
CA SER A 161 -3.00 9.60 2.74
C SER A 161 -4.46 9.15 2.67
N LEU A 162 -5.08 9.13 1.50
CA LEU A 162 -6.43 8.54 1.32
C LEU A 162 -6.46 7.05 1.64
N ALA A 163 -5.32 6.36 1.57
CA ALA A 163 -5.20 4.95 1.92
C ALA A 163 -5.40 4.63 3.41
N LEU A 164 -5.46 5.65 4.27
CA LEU A 164 -5.88 5.50 5.66
C LEU A 164 -7.34 5.01 5.78
N VAL A 165 -8.15 5.23 4.75
CA VAL A 165 -9.48 4.66 4.65
C VAL A 165 -9.39 3.28 3.99
N PRO A 166 -9.72 2.18 4.70
CA PRO A 166 -9.72 0.84 4.12
C PRO A 166 -10.63 0.76 2.88
N GLY A 167 -10.23 -0.02 1.89
CA GLY A 167 -10.94 -0.05 0.60
C GLY A 167 -10.34 0.86 -0.48
N VAL A 168 -9.68 1.97 -0.12
CA VAL A 168 -9.03 2.89 -1.08
C VAL A 168 -7.96 2.18 -1.91
N SER A 169 -7.13 1.37 -1.30
CA SER A 169 -5.86 0.84 -1.83
C SER A 169 -4.80 1.94 -1.98
N ARG A 170 -3.72 1.85 -1.22
CA ARG A 170 -2.59 2.79 -1.29
C ARG A 170 -1.99 2.84 -2.71
N SER A 171 -1.66 1.67 -3.25
CA SER A 171 -1.20 1.55 -4.64
C SER A 171 -2.23 2.10 -5.63
N GLY A 172 -3.52 1.80 -5.44
CA GLY A 172 -4.60 2.31 -6.29
C GLY A 172 -4.68 3.83 -6.32
N ALA A 173 -4.67 4.49 -5.16
CA ALA A 173 -4.76 5.95 -5.06
C ALA A 173 -3.52 6.67 -5.65
N THR A 174 -2.33 6.19 -5.31
CA THR A 174 -1.08 6.79 -5.81
C THR A 174 -0.88 6.54 -7.31
N ILE A 175 -1.22 5.35 -7.82
CA ILE A 175 -1.21 5.07 -9.26
C ILE A 175 -2.22 5.96 -9.99
N ALA A 176 -3.45 6.10 -9.48
CA ALA A 176 -4.46 6.97 -10.08
C ALA A 176 -3.96 8.41 -10.16
N MET A 177 -3.38 8.95 -9.08
CA MET A 177 -2.78 10.28 -9.08
C MET A 177 -1.67 10.38 -10.12
N GLY A 178 -0.78 9.42 -10.22
CA GLY A 178 0.27 9.38 -11.23
C GLY A 178 -0.28 9.41 -12.66
N ARG A 179 -1.34 8.65 -12.92
CA ARG A 179 -2.01 8.64 -14.23
C ARG A 179 -2.67 9.98 -14.55
N ILE A 180 -3.34 10.59 -13.58
CA ILE A 180 -3.93 11.95 -13.71
C ILE A 180 -2.84 12.98 -14.03
N LEU A 181 -1.68 12.89 -13.38
CA LEU A 181 -0.54 13.77 -13.62
C LEU A 181 0.22 13.48 -14.93
N GLY A 182 -0.19 12.47 -15.70
CA GLY A 182 0.36 12.14 -17.02
C GLY A 182 1.58 11.22 -17.00
N TYR A 183 1.86 10.54 -15.88
CA TYR A 183 2.95 9.56 -15.81
C TYR A 183 2.59 8.25 -16.52
N ARG A 184 3.59 7.63 -17.16
CA ARG A 184 3.48 6.26 -17.68
C ARG A 184 3.08 5.31 -16.54
N ARG A 185 2.33 4.25 -16.86
CA ARG A 185 1.85 3.26 -15.89
C ARG A 185 2.98 2.70 -15.03
N GLU A 186 4.08 2.30 -15.65
CA GLU A 186 5.26 1.79 -14.96
C GLU A 186 5.87 2.82 -14.01
N SER A 187 6.00 4.07 -14.44
CA SER A 187 6.52 5.16 -13.61
C SER A 187 5.61 5.46 -12.42
N ALA A 188 4.30 5.50 -12.64
CA ALA A 188 3.31 5.70 -11.58
C ALA A 188 3.37 4.58 -10.53
N LEU A 189 3.44 3.31 -10.99
CA LEU A 189 3.56 2.14 -10.14
C LEU A 189 4.87 2.13 -9.34
N ARG A 190 5.99 2.39 -10.01
CA ARG A 190 7.31 2.42 -9.38
C ARG A 190 7.41 3.47 -8.27
N TYR A 191 6.92 4.69 -8.55
CA TYR A 191 6.94 5.73 -7.52
C TYR A 191 5.97 5.44 -6.38
N SER A 192 4.82 4.84 -6.66
CA SER A 192 3.87 4.38 -5.65
C SER A 192 4.55 3.45 -4.62
N PHE A 193 5.38 2.51 -5.07
CA PHE A 193 6.08 1.58 -4.19
C PHE A 193 7.20 2.27 -3.39
N LEU A 194 8.01 3.11 -4.04
CA LEU A 194 9.08 3.84 -3.35
C LEU A 194 8.53 4.82 -2.31
N LEU A 195 7.43 5.48 -2.60
CA LEU A 195 6.76 6.43 -1.70
C LEU A 195 6.18 5.76 -0.46
N ALA A 196 5.84 4.49 -0.56
CA ALA A 196 5.25 3.71 0.52
C ALA A 196 6.25 3.43 1.67
N ILE A 197 7.53 3.27 1.33
CA ILE A 197 8.56 2.76 2.23
C ILE A 197 8.58 3.45 3.60
N PRO A 198 8.67 4.79 3.72
CA PRO A 198 8.74 5.42 5.04
C PRO A 198 7.46 5.24 5.87
N ALA A 199 6.30 5.33 5.22
CA ALA A 199 5.02 5.28 5.90
C ALA A 199 4.72 3.86 6.44
N VAL A 200 4.94 2.82 5.62
CA VAL A 200 4.64 1.44 5.99
C VAL A 200 5.63 0.92 7.04
N PHE A 201 6.92 1.20 6.89
CA PHE A 201 7.87 0.86 7.95
C PHE A 201 7.57 1.62 9.23
N GLY A 202 7.22 2.91 9.14
CA GLY A 202 6.87 3.70 10.31
C GLY A 202 5.68 3.12 11.07
N SER A 203 4.58 2.84 10.38
CA SER A 203 3.39 2.25 11.00
C SER A 203 3.63 0.80 11.49
N GLY A 204 4.28 -0.03 10.67
CA GLY A 204 4.54 -1.43 11.01
C GLY A 204 5.46 -1.57 12.22
N LEU A 205 6.53 -0.79 12.31
CA LEU A 205 7.44 -0.80 13.45
C LEU A 205 6.80 -0.22 14.71
N TYR A 206 5.94 0.78 14.57
CA TYR A 206 5.15 1.32 15.69
C TYR A 206 4.22 0.25 16.26
N GLU A 207 3.43 -0.40 15.41
CA GLU A 207 2.51 -1.47 15.83
C GLU A 207 3.26 -2.70 16.38
N LEU A 208 4.40 -3.06 15.81
CA LEU A 208 5.24 -4.13 16.33
C LEU A 208 5.77 -3.81 17.74
N LYS A 209 6.25 -2.58 17.95
CA LYS A 209 6.69 -2.13 19.27
C LYS A 209 5.55 -2.21 20.31
N THR A 210 4.37 -1.75 19.94
CA THR A 210 3.17 -1.80 20.80
C THR A 210 2.81 -3.25 21.12
N ALA A 211 2.76 -4.14 20.11
CA ALA A 211 2.43 -5.55 20.30
C ALA A 211 3.44 -6.34 21.14
N ILE A 212 4.71 -5.93 21.16
CA ILE A 212 5.73 -6.54 22.05
C ILE A 212 5.60 -6.00 23.48
N GLY A 213 5.29 -4.72 23.63
CA GLY A 213 5.22 -4.05 24.95
C GLY A 213 3.92 -4.28 25.70
N GLU A 214 2.82 -4.43 24.96
CA GLU A 214 1.47 -4.57 25.52
C GLU A 214 0.87 -5.88 24.99
N SER A 215 0.88 -6.92 25.83
CA SER A 215 0.19 -8.16 25.50
C SER A 215 -1.32 -7.90 25.47
N ASP A 216 -1.92 -7.91 24.29
CA ASP A 216 -3.37 -7.86 24.12
C ASP A 216 -3.94 -9.29 24.10
N PRO A 217 -4.58 -9.75 25.20
CA PRO A 217 -5.18 -11.10 25.24
C PRO A 217 -6.33 -11.27 24.25
N SER A 218 -6.89 -10.18 23.73
CA SER A 218 -7.97 -10.20 22.75
C SER A 218 -7.48 -10.26 21.29
N ALA A 219 -6.17 -10.14 21.06
CA ALA A 219 -5.60 -10.19 19.72
C ALA A 219 -5.90 -11.55 19.06
N PRO A 220 -6.50 -11.59 17.85
CA PRO A 220 -6.88 -12.83 17.18
C PRO A 220 -5.69 -13.74 16.88
N TYR A 221 -4.51 -13.16 16.68
CA TYR A 221 -3.29 -13.86 16.31
C TYR A 221 -2.13 -13.47 17.20
N SER A 222 -1.39 -14.49 17.68
CA SER A 222 -0.16 -14.30 18.44
C SER A 222 0.96 -13.68 17.59
N LEU A 223 1.98 -13.12 18.24
CA LEU A 223 3.17 -12.58 17.55
C LEU A 223 3.87 -13.63 16.67
N ILE A 224 3.91 -14.90 17.11
CA ILE A 224 4.51 -16.00 16.34
C ILE A 224 3.68 -16.26 15.07
N GLU A 225 2.36 -16.28 15.16
CA GLU A 225 1.47 -16.41 14.02
C GLU A 225 1.60 -15.24 13.05
N THR A 226 1.66 -14.02 13.59
CA THR A 226 1.86 -12.80 12.80
C THR A 226 3.22 -12.78 12.11
N PHE A 227 4.28 -13.22 12.79
CA PHE A 227 5.61 -13.34 12.19
C PHE A 227 5.64 -14.36 11.04
N GLY A 228 5.00 -15.54 11.23
CA GLY A 228 4.84 -16.51 10.15
C GLY A 228 4.10 -15.93 8.94
N ALA A 229 3.01 -15.21 9.17
CA ALA A 229 2.25 -14.50 8.14
C ALA A 229 3.11 -13.44 7.41
N THR A 230 3.95 -12.72 8.15
CA THR A 230 4.86 -11.70 7.61
C THR A 230 5.89 -12.30 6.65
N ILE A 231 6.45 -13.47 6.98
CA ILE A 231 7.38 -14.19 6.09
C ILE A 231 6.68 -14.61 4.80
N VAL A 232 5.47 -15.18 4.91
CA VAL A 232 4.68 -15.56 3.71
C VAL A 232 4.35 -14.33 2.86
N ALA A 233 3.92 -13.24 3.49
CA ALA A 233 3.63 -11.98 2.81
C ALA A 233 4.86 -11.42 2.08
N PHE A 234 6.05 -11.54 2.66
CA PHE A 234 7.31 -11.17 2.01
C PHE A 234 7.59 -12.00 0.75
N ILE A 235 7.55 -13.32 0.86
CA ILE A 235 7.89 -14.23 -0.25
C ILE A 235 6.93 -14.03 -1.42
N VAL A 236 5.62 -14.04 -1.12
CA VAL A 236 4.57 -13.86 -2.12
C VAL A 236 4.59 -12.46 -2.69
N GLY A 237 4.75 -11.45 -1.84
CA GLY A 237 4.86 -10.06 -2.25
C GLY A 237 6.00 -9.81 -3.22
N TYR A 238 7.17 -10.41 -3.00
CA TYR A 238 8.30 -10.30 -3.93
C TYR A 238 7.97 -10.85 -5.32
N ALA A 239 7.33 -12.02 -5.37
CA ALA A 239 6.89 -12.61 -6.64
C ALA A 239 5.85 -11.73 -7.36
N VAL A 240 4.89 -11.18 -6.59
CA VAL A 240 3.84 -10.29 -7.12
C VAL A 240 4.42 -8.99 -7.66
N ILE A 241 5.36 -8.34 -6.95
CA ILE A 241 6.02 -7.12 -7.47
C ILE A 241 6.70 -7.41 -8.81
N ALA A 242 7.49 -8.48 -8.88
CA ALA A 242 8.24 -8.84 -10.09
C ALA A 242 7.30 -9.10 -11.28
N TRP A 243 6.22 -9.84 -11.03
CA TRP A 243 5.19 -10.09 -12.03
C TRP A 243 4.46 -8.81 -12.43
N LEU A 244 4.01 -8.00 -11.47
CA LEU A 244 3.20 -6.80 -11.73
C LEU A 244 3.98 -5.75 -12.52
N MET A 245 5.26 -5.51 -12.19
CA MET A 245 6.12 -4.59 -12.94
C MET A 245 6.24 -5.02 -14.41
N LYS A 246 6.42 -6.32 -14.66
CA LYS A 246 6.44 -6.87 -16.01
C LYS A 246 5.08 -6.79 -16.72
N PHE A 247 3.99 -7.07 -15.99
CA PHE A 247 2.63 -7.01 -16.54
C PHE A 247 2.27 -5.59 -16.99
N ILE A 248 2.51 -4.58 -16.16
CA ILE A 248 2.13 -3.19 -16.41
C ILE A 248 3.00 -2.52 -17.50
N SER A 249 4.17 -3.05 -17.81
CA SER A 249 4.98 -2.54 -18.92
C SER A 249 4.27 -2.66 -20.29
N THR A 250 3.34 -3.62 -20.42
CA THR A 250 2.61 -3.90 -21.68
C THR A 250 1.09 -3.86 -21.54
N LYS A 251 0.55 -3.92 -20.32
CA LYS A 251 -0.89 -4.03 -20.07
C LYS A 251 -1.41 -2.83 -19.28
N SER A 252 -2.74 -2.73 -19.15
CA SER A 252 -3.42 -1.71 -18.35
C SER A 252 -3.79 -2.22 -16.96
N PHE A 253 -4.24 -1.31 -16.08
CA PHE A 253 -4.80 -1.67 -14.77
C PHE A 253 -6.23 -2.22 -14.87
N MET A 254 -6.84 -2.31 -16.05
CA MET A 254 -8.24 -2.68 -16.25
C MET A 254 -8.67 -3.98 -15.55
N PRO A 255 -7.91 -5.09 -15.57
CA PRO A 255 -8.30 -6.31 -14.87
C PRO A 255 -8.50 -6.08 -13.36
N PHE A 256 -7.63 -5.29 -12.72
CA PHE A 256 -7.71 -4.97 -11.31
C PHE A 256 -8.88 -4.03 -10.99
N ILE A 257 -9.19 -3.10 -11.91
CA ILE A 257 -10.32 -2.18 -11.79
C ILE A 257 -11.62 -2.95 -11.81
N ILE A 258 -11.80 -3.83 -12.80
CA ILE A 258 -13.00 -4.68 -12.91
C ILE A 258 -13.14 -5.55 -11.66
N TYR A 259 -12.06 -6.24 -11.27
CA TYR A 259 -12.05 -7.11 -10.11
C TYR A 259 -12.53 -6.40 -8.84
N ARG A 260 -11.96 -5.21 -8.51
CA ARG A 260 -12.30 -4.50 -7.27
C ARG A 260 -13.73 -3.94 -7.28
N ILE A 261 -14.25 -3.52 -8.45
CA ILE A 261 -15.62 -3.07 -8.57
C ILE A 261 -16.58 -4.25 -8.36
N VAL A 262 -16.33 -5.38 -9.03
CA VAL A 262 -17.13 -6.59 -8.89
C VAL A 262 -17.10 -7.09 -7.44
N LEU A 263 -15.90 -7.15 -6.82
CA LEU A 263 -15.78 -7.57 -5.42
C LEU A 263 -16.54 -6.61 -4.48
N GLY A 264 -16.41 -5.30 -4.67
CA GLY A 264 -17.14 -4.32 -3.87
C GLY A 264 -18.67 -4.48 -4.00
N MET A 265 -19.18 -4.69 -5.21
CA MET A 265 -20.59 -4.99 -5.43
C MET A 265 -21.02 -6.30 -4.78
N THR A 266 -20.20 -7.35 -4.85
CA THR A 266 -20.45 -8.64 -4.20
C THR A 266 -20.54 -8.47 -2.68
N ILE A 267 -19.62 -7.72 -2.07
CA ILE A 267 -19.66 -7.44 -0.62
C ILE A 267 -20.96 -6.71 -0.27
N LEU A 268 -21.38 -5.69 -1.03
CA LEU A 268 -22.66 -4.99 -0.79
C LEU A 268 -23.86 -5.94 -0.87
N LEU A 269 -23.89 -6.85 -1.82
CA LEU A 269 -24.96 -7.84 -1.96
C LEU A 269 -24.97 -8.82 -0.78
N LEU A 270 -23.81 -9.30 -0.32
CA LEU A 270 -23.70 -10.20 0.83
C LEU A 270 -24.14 -9.53 2.14
N LEU A 271 -23.83 -8.24 2.30
CA LEU A 271 -24.29 -7.44 3.44
C LEU A 271 -25.79 -7.20 3.38
N ALA A 272 -26.33 -6.84 2.20
CA ALA A 272 -27.75 -6.59 2.03
C ALA A 272 -28.62 -7.85 2.22
N SER A 273 -28.07 -9.03 1.89
CA SER A 273 -28.75 -10.33 2.14
C SER A 273 -28.58 -10.85 3.57
N GLY A 274 -27.80 -10.18 4.43
CA GLY A 274 -27.51 -10.65 5.79
C GLY A 274 -26.60 -11.88 5.85
N THR A 275 -25.91 -12.23 4.76
CA THR A 275 -25.00 -13.38 4.70
C THR A 275 -23.72 -13.11 5.48
N ILE A 276 -23.24 -11.86 5.50
CA ILE A 276 -22.11 -11.39 6.29
C ILE A 276 -22.52 -10.17 7.11
N ASN A 277 -21.78 -9.92 8.21
CA ASN A 277 -22.02 -8.78 9.10
C ASN A 277 -21.16 -7.57 8.71
N ALA A 278 -21.62 -6.36 9.10
CA ALA A 278 -20.95 -5.11 8.75
C ALA A 278 -19.71 -4.81 9.63
#